data_a8e86336ace739cf78e749ae1fed2da1
#
_entry.id   a8e86336ace739cf78e749ae1fed2da1
#
_cell.length_a   1.000
_cell.length_b   1.000
_cell.length_c   1.000
_cell.angle_alpha   90.00
_cell.angle_beta   90.00
_cell.angle_gamma   90.00
#
_symmetry.space_group_name_H-M   'P 1'
#
loop_
_entity.id
_entity.type
_entity.pdbx_description
1 polymer ?
#
loop_
_entity_poly.entity_id
_entity_poly.type
_entity_poly.pdbx_seq_one_letter_code
_entity_poly.pdbx_strand_id
1 'polypeptide(L)'
;MQLFDTNFTSLDWCIVVAYLLISIFVGIWANRYVGNIAGYLVAGRTLRIRLALATMTGTEIGLVTVMYSAELGFTQQYASLYLALYELVILLFIGLTGVVVYRLRQSKVLTIPEYYERRYSRGVRVLGGVMMVLSGVLNMGLFLKAGALFLVSVTGFTEPEWLQQFMVDTFDYHEPVGLKLIMTGLLLLVLFYTVLGGMISVVITDLIQFVILGTGMVIVTLFVAGEIGIDGFSEVVTVQNGYFDPTS
;
A
#
# COMPACT_ATOMS: atom_id res chain seq x y z
N MET A 1 -7.34 -7.36 -23.21
CA MET A 1 -6.03 -7.91 -23.56
C MET A 1 -5.65 -8.89 -22.46
N GLN A 2 -5.97 -10.17 -22.62
CA GLN A 2 -5.50 -11.22 -21.71
C GLN A 2 -4.02 -11.44 -22.00
N LEU A 3 -3.16 -10.98 -21.11
CA LEU A 3 -1.71 -11.12 -21.26
C LEU A 3 -1.22 -12.52 -20.82
N PHE A 4 -2.00 -13.23 -20.00
CA PHE A 4 -1.68 -14.56 -19.48
C PHE A 4 -2.95 -15.36 -19.18
N ASP A 5 -2.90 -16.68 -19.34
CA ASP A 5 -3.90 -17.58 -18.77
C ASP A 5 -3.78 -17.54 -17.25
N THR A 6 -4.84 -17.11 -16.58
CA THR A 6 -4.82 -16.99 -15.13
C THR A 6 -5.20 -18.32 -14.49
N ASN A 7 -4.38 -18.77 -13.53
CA ASN A 7 -4.69 -19.94 -12.69
C ASN A 7 -5.54 -19.58 -11.46
N PHE A 8 -6.27 -18.45 -11.51
CA PHE A 8 -7.08 -17.97 -10.39
C PHE A 8 -8.31 -18.86 -10.20
N THR A 9 -8.36 -19.55 -9.07
CA THR A 9 -9.36 -20.58 -8.77
C THR A 9 -10.47 -20.04 -7.86
N SER A 10 -11.54 -20.84 -7.69
CA SER A 10 -12.61 -20.51 -6.73
C SER A 10 -12.09 -20.43 -5.28
N LEU A 11 -11.02 -21.16 -4.95
CA LEU A 11 -10.40 -21.09 -3.63
C LEU A 11 -9.74 -19.72 -3.40
N ASP A 12 -9.08 -19.16 -4.41
CA ASP A 12 -8.46 -17.83 -4.33
C ASP A 12 -9.52 -16.75 -4.12
N TRP A 13 -10.66 -16.86 -4.81
CA TRP A 13 -11.82 -15.98 -4.57
C TRP A 13 -12.36 -16.09 -3.14
N CYS A 14 -12.44 -17.30 -2.57
CA CYS A 14 -12.85 -17.47 -1.18
C CYS A 14 -11.90 -16.78 -0.21
N ILE A 15 -10.58 -16.85 -0.45
CA ILE A 15 -9.57 -16.18 0.38
C ILE A 15 -9.71 -14.66 0.30
N VAL A 16 -9.85 -14.12 -0.91
CA VAL A 16 -10.04 -12.68 -1.13
C VAL A 16 -11.31 -12.18 -0.45
N VAL A 17 -12.44 -12.85 -0.67
CA VAL A 17 -13.72 -12.47 -0.05
C VAL A 17 -13.66 -12.59 1.47
N ALA A 18 -13.06 -13.64 2.01
CA ALA A 18 -12.89 -13.79 3.47
C ALA A 18 -12.06 -12.64 4.05
N TYR A 19 -10.96 -12.25 3.39
CA TYR A 19 -10.14 -11.12 3.81
C TYR A 19 -10.91 -9.79 3.78
N LEU A 20 -11.69 -9.53 2.72
CA LEU A 20 -12.52 -8.33 2.62
C LEU A 20 -13.59 -8.27 3.72
N LEU A 21 -14.25 -9.40 4.01
CA LEU A 21 -15.23 -9.50 5.09
C LEU A 21 -14.60 -9.27 6.46
N ILE A 22 -13.40 -9.79 6.70
CA ILE A 22 -12.64 -9.53 7.94
C ILE A 22 -12.34 -8.03 8.06
N SER A 23 -11.92 -7.36 7.00
CA SER A 23 -11.61 -5.93 6.99
C SER A 23 -12.85 -5.08 7.30
N ILE A 24 -14.00 -5.41 6.70
CA ILE A 24 -15.29 -4.76 6.99
C ILE A 24 -15.68 -4.98 8.45
N PHE A 25 -15.61 -6.23 8.93
CA PHE A 25 -15.94 -6.57 10.31
C PHE A 25 -15.06 -5.80 11.31
N VAL A 26 -13.77 -5.71 11.06
CA VAL A 26 -12.84 -4.93 11.88
C VAL A 26 -13.24 -3.45 11.89
N GLY A 27 -13.61 -2.88 10.74
CA GLY A 27 -14.09 -1.49 10.65
C GLY A 27 -15.32 -1.24 11.52
N ILE A 28 -16.33 -2.11 11.42
CA ILE A 28 -17.54 -2.02 12.22
C ILE A 28 -17.24 -2.22 13.72
N TRP A 29 -16.41 -3.21 14.04
CA TRP A 29 -16.05 -3.51 15.42
C TRP A 29 -15.23 -2.38 16.07
N ALA A 30 -14.30 -1.78 15.33
CA ALA A 30 -13.46 -0.69 15.80
C ALA A 30 -14.25 0.59 16.10
N ASN A 31 -15.37 0.81 15.42
CA ASN A 31 -16.23 1.99 15.64
C ASN A 31 -16.65 2.15 17.12
N ARG A 32 -16.85 1.05 17.85
CA ARG A 32 -17.20 1.08 19.28
C ARG A 32 -16.13 1.71 20.17
N TYR A 33 -14.89 1.77 19.72
CA TYR A 33 -13.77 2.35 20.45
C TYR A 33 -13.48 3.81 20.11
N VAL A 34 -14.21 4.36 19.14
CA VAL A 34 -14.06 5.75 18.69
C VAL A 34 -15.02 6.64 19.47
N GLY A 35 -14.54 7.19 20.61
CA GLY A 35 -15.38 8.03 21.48
C GLY A 35 -15.24 9.54 21.25
N ASN A 36 -14.16 9.98 20.56
CA ASN A 36 -13.89 11.40 20.33
C ASN A 36 -12.99 11.61 19.10
N ILE A 37 -12.81 12.88 18.70
CA ILE A 37 -11.97 13.26 17.55
C ILE A 37 -10.54 12.76 17.67
N ALA A 38 -9.94 12.80 18.86
CA ALA A 38 -8.58 12.28 19.07
C ALA A 38 -8.52 10.75 18.94
N GLY A 39 -9.57 10.03 19.37
CA GLY A 39 -9.71 8.58 19.11
C GLY A 39 -9.81 8.29 17.63
N TYR A 40 -10.59 9.09 16.89
CA TYR A 40 -10.79 8.92 15.46
C TYR A 40 -9.52 9.22 14.64
N LEU A 41 -8.85 10.33 14.88
CA LEU A 41 -7.71 10.80 14.05
C LEU A 41 -6.37 10.17 14.45
N VAL A 42 -6.13 9.90 15.73
CA VAL A 42 -4.81 9.48 16.25
C VAL A 42 -4.90 8.30 17.23
N ALA A 43 -5.96 7.51 17.14
CA ALA A 43 -6.21 6.36 18.02
C ALA A 43 -6.02 6.69 19.53
N GLY A 44 -6.44 7.89 19.94
CA GLY A 44 -6.30 8.38 21.32
C GLY A 44 -4.85 8.52 21.81
N ARG A 45 -3.85 8.44 20.93
CA ARG A 45 -2.41 8.42 21.26
C ARG A 45 -2.00 7.23 22.15
N THR A 46 -2.75 6.15 22.13
CA THR A 46 -2.55 4.96 22.98
C THR A 46 -1.76 3.84 22.30
N LEU A 47 -1.33 4.06 21.06
CA LEU A 47 -0.60 3.04 20.28
C LEU A 47 0.72 2.68 20.96
N ARG A 48 0.85 1.39 21.28
CA ARG A 48 2.10 0.82 21.80
C ARG A 48 3.08 0.59 20.65
N ILE A 49 4.37 0.52 20.97
CA ILE A 49 5.45 0.42 19.99
C ILE A 49 5.27 -0.75 19.00
N ARG A 50 4.83 -1.92 19.46
CA ARG A 50 4.61 -3.09 18.60
C ARG A 50 3.53 -2.84 17.55
N LEU A 51 2.43 -2.19 17.97
CA LEU A 51 1.32 -1.89 17.07
C LEU A 51 1.68 -0.75 16.12
N ALA A 52 2.44 0.24 16.61
CA ALA A 52 2.96 1.32 15.77
C ALA A 52 3.94 0.80 14.70
N LEU A 53 4.82 -0.13 15.05
CA LEU A 53 5.71 -0.79 14.08
C LEU A 53 4.92 -1.57 13.04
N ALA A 54 3.94 -2.37 13.45
CA ALA A 54 3.13 -3.16 12.53
C ALA A 54 2.34 -2.29 11.55
N THR A 55 1.69 -1.22 12.02
CA THR A 55 0.94 -0.32 11.14
C THR A 55 1.85 0.46 10.20
N MET A 56 3.01 0.95 10.67
CA MET A 56 3.96 1.63 9.78
C MET A 56 4.49 0.69 8.71
N THR A 57 4.90 -0.51 9.08
CA THR A 57 5.39 -1.49 8.10
C THR A 57 4.29 -1.96 7.15
N GLY A 58 3.07 -2.21 7.67
CA GLY A 58 1.92 -2.59 6.85
C GLY A 58 1.48 -1.50 5.86
N THR A 59 1.67 -0.23 6.21
CA THR A 59 1.39 0.90 5.30
C THR A 59 2.46 1.03 4.22
N GLU A 60 3.73 0.80 4.53
CA GLU A 60 4.85 0.91 3.58
C GLU A 60 4.92 -0.30 2.63
N ILE A 61 4.66 -1.52 3.14
CA ILE A 61 4.65 -2.74 2.33
C ILE A 61 3.26 -2.88 1.68
N GLY A 62 3.05 -2.17 0.59
CA GLY A 62 1.84 -2.24 -0.21
C GLY A 62 2.06 -2.92 -1.56
N LEU A 63 0.97 -3.16 -2.30
CA LEU A 63 1.00 -3.73 -3.63
C LEU A 63 1.96 -2.98 -4.57
N VAL A 64 1.87 -1.65 -4.59
CA VAL A 64 2.70 -0.81 -5.47
C VAL A 64 4.18 -0.93 -5.11
N THR A 65 4.52 -0.95 -3.82
CA THR A 65 5.91 -1.11 -3.36
C THR A 65 6.48 -2.45 -3.77
N VAL A 66 5.71 -3.53 -3.60
CA VAL A 66 6.14 -4.89 -3.98
C VAL A 66 6.28 -5.02 -5.49
N MET A 67 5.30 -4.55 -6.27
CA MET A 67 5.35 -4.60 -7.73
C MET A 67 6.50 -3.76 -8.29
N TYR A 68 6.68 -2.54 -7.78
CA TYR A 68 7.78 -1.66 -8.20
C TYR A 68 9.16 -2.27 -7.88
N SER A 69 9.33 -2.85 -6.70
CA SER A 69 10.58 -3.52 -6.34
C SER A 69 10.84 -4.76 -7.21
N ALA A 70 9.79 -5.52 -7.54
CA ALA A 70 9.90 -6.65 -8.46
C ALA A 70 10.24 -6.22 -9.89
N GLU A 71 9.60 -5.15 -10.40
CA GLU A 71 9.91 -4.57 -11.70
C GLU A 71 11.34 -4.05 -11.77
N LEU A 72 11.81 -3.32 -10.75
CA LEU A 72 13.20 -2.88 -10.66
C LEU A 72 14.17 -4.06 -10.62
N GLY A 73 13.86 -5.11 -9.85
CA GLY A 73 14.67 -6.32 -9.81
C GLY A 73 14.74 -7.02 -11.17
N PHE A 74 13.64 -7.04 -11.92
CA PHE A 74 13.58 -7.64 -13.24
C PHE A 74 14.27 -6.79 -14.32
N THR A 75 14.05 -5.47 -14.33
CA THR A 75 14.53 -4.56 -15.39
C THR A 75 15.94 -4.03 -15.13
N GLN A 76 16.26 -3.74 -13.89
CA GLN A 76 17.52 -3.10 -13.47
C GLN A 76 18.30 -3.96 -12.47
N GLN A 77 17.92 -5.21 -12.29
CA GLN A 77 18.62 -6.22 -11.53
C GLN A 77 18.92 -5.78 -10.07
N TYR A 78 20.17 -5.46 -9.74
CA TYR A 78 20.57 -5.09 -8.38
C TYR A 78 20.17 -3.67 -7.95
N ALA A 79 19.57 -2.86 -8.82
CA ALA A 79 19.20 -1.49 -8.48
C ALA A 79 18.23 -1.43 -7.29
N SER A 80 17.29 -2.39 -7.20
CA SER A 80 16.37 -2.50 -6.07
C SER A 80 17.10 -2.74 -4.72
N LEU A 81 18.16 -3.55 -4.73
CA LEU A 81 18.97 -3.81 -3.55
C LEU A 81 19.73 -2.56 -3.09
N TYR A 82 20.34 -1.82 -4.04
CA TYR A 82 21.05 -0.58 -3.71
C TYR A 82 20.11 0.49 -3.15
N LEU A 83 18.92 0.64 -3.74
CA LEU A 83 17.90 1.56 -3.23
C LEU A 83 17.46 1.18 -1.82
N ALA A 84 17.19 -0.11 -1.57
CA ALA A 84 16.79 -0.60 -0.25
C ALA A 84 17.90 -0.39 0.79
N LEU A 85 19.17 -0.60 0.45
CA LEU A 85 20.29 -0.34 1.34
C LEU A 85 20.45 1.17 1.64
N TYR A 86 20.28 2.01 0.64
CA TYR A 86 20.33 3.46 0.80
C TYR A 86 19.20 3.96 1.73
N GLU A 87 17.97 3.51 1.49
CA GLU A 87 16.84 3.82 2.35
C GLU A 87 17.03 3.30 3.78
N LEU A 88 17.57 2.08 3.94
CA LEU A 88 17.87 1.50 5.24
C LEU A 88 18.81 2.40 6.07
N VAL A 89 19.88 2.90 5.46
CA VAL A 89 20.85 3.78 6.14
C VAL A 89 20.16 5.08 6.61
N ILE A 90 19.35 5.71 5.75
CA ILE A 90 18.62 6.92 6.08
C ILE A 90 17.62 6.67 7.21
N LEU A 91 16.81 5.61 7.11
CA LEU A 91 15.82 5.26 8.12
C LEU A 91 16.46 4.90 9.46
N LEU A 92 17.59 4.18 9.46
CA LEU A 92 18.36 3.90 10.67
C LEU A 92 18.88 5.19 11.31
N PHE A 93 19.42 6.11 10.53
CA PHE A 93 19.87 7.40 11.05
C PHE A 93 18.74 8.20 11.70
N ILE A 94 17.61 8.33 11.01
CA ILE A 94 16.42 9.03 11.53
C ILE A 94 15.86 8.31 12.76
N GLY A 95 15.79 6.99 12.74
CA GLY A 95 15.26 6.18 13.83
C GLY A 95 16.14 6.23 15.09
N LEU A 96 17.45 6.07 14.93
CA LEU A 96 18.40 6.08 16.04
C LEU A 96 18.55 7.49 16.67
N THR A 97 18.58 8.52 15.85
CA THR A 97 18.69 9.90 16.34
C THR A 97 17.38 10.44 16.90
N GLY A 98 16.25 9.97 16.40
CA GLY A 98 14.92 10.44 16.77
C GLY A 98 14.65 11.92 16.49
N VAL A 99 15.55 12.60 15.78
CA VAL A 99 15.57 14.08 15.65
C VAL A 99 14.24 14.65 15.18
N VAL A 100 13.61 14.02 14.19
CA VAL A 100 12.33 14.49 13.63
C VAL A 100 11.17 14.06 14.51
N VAL A 101 11.08 12.75 14.81
CA VAL A 101 9.95 12.13 15.49
C VAL A 101 9.82 12.60 16.94
N TYR A 102 10.94 12.75 17.65
CA TYR A 102 10.95 13.19 19.04
C TYR A 102 10.40 14.62 19.20
N ARG A 103 10.88 15.55 18.37
CA ARG A 103 10.41 16.95 18.39
C ARG A 103 8.94 17.07 18.02
N LEU A 104 8.50 16.33 17.01
CA LEU A 104 7.09 16.30 16.60
C LEU A 104 6.20 15.77 17.73
N ARG A 105 6.62 14.67 18.38
CA ARG A 105 5.89 14.10 19.52
C ARG A 105 5.83 15.02 20.73
N GLN A 106 6.88 15.75 21.02
CA GLN A 106 6.90 16.76 22.11
C GLN A 106 5.91 17.89 21.86
N SER A 107 5.68 18.29 20.62
CA SER A 107 4.76 19.38 20.28
C SER A 107 3.28 19.04 20.57
N LYS A 108 2.95 17.76 20.76
CA LYS A 108 1.59 17.24 21.05
C LYS A 108 0.52 17.70 20.06
N VAL A 109 0.90 18.05 18.82
CA VAL A 109 -0.02 18.40 17.74
C VAL A 109 -0.78 17.15 17.25
N LEU A 110 -1.96 17.35 16.66
CA LEU A 110 -2.75 16.29 16.05
C LEU A 110 -2.37 16.06 14.59
N THR A 111 -1.93 17.14 13.91
CA THR A 111 -1.60 17.10 12.48
C THR A 111 -0.32 17.85 12.18
N ILE A 112 0.37 17.49 11.11
CA ILE A 112 1.58 18.20 10.66
C ILE A 112 1.28 19.69 10.31
N PRO A 113 0.17 20.04 9.64
CA PRO A 113 -0.19 21.45 9.43
C PRO A 113 -0.37 22.26 10.72
N GLU A 114 -0.88 21.63 11.81
CA GLU A 114 -0.95 22.29 13.13
C GLU A 114 0.45 22.58 13.68
N TYR A 115 1.42 21.67 13.45
CA TYR A 115 2.81 21.92 13.82
C TYR A 115 3.40 23.13 13.08
N TYR A 116 3.09 23.27 11.79
CA TYR A 116 3.51 24.42 10.99
C TYR A 116 2.90 25.73 11.48
N GLU A 117 1.63 25.72 11.91
CA GLU A 117 1.00 26.92 12.50
C GLU A 117 1.73 27.39 13.75
N ARG A 118 2.05 26.45 14.66
CA ARG A 118 2.74 26.77 15.92
C ARG A 118 4.15 27.29 15.71
N ARG A 119 4.81 26.88 14.63
CA ARG A 119 6.20 27.24 14.37
C ARG A 119 6.35 28.45 13.44
N TYR A 120 5.42 28.65 12.53
CA TYR A 120 5.50 29.69 11.52
C TYR A 120 4.29 30.63 11.54
N SER A 121 3.19 30.23 10.88
CA SER A 121 1.99 31.05 10.80
C SER A 121 0.76 30.24 10.35
N ARG A 122 -0.42 30.87 10.56
CA ARG A 122 -1.69 30.31 10.06
C ARG A 122 -1.71 30.14 8.53
N GLY A 123 -1.08 31.05 7.78
CA GLY A 123 -0.98 30.92 6.32
C GLY A 123 -0.21 29.67 5.89
N VAL A 124 0.91 29.38 6.56
CA VAL A 124 1.69 28.15 6.31
C VAL A 124 0.90 26.89 6.67
N ARG A 125 0.09 26.92 7.74
CA ARG A 125 -0.84 25.81 8.07
C ARG A 125 -1.81 25.53 6.94
N VAL A 126 -2.47 26.58 6.40
CA VAL A 126 -3.47 26.42 5.33
C VAL A 126 -2.81 25.91 4.07
N LEU A 127 -1.70 26.51 3.65
CA LEU A 127 -0.95 26.06 2.48
C LEU A 127 -0.50 24.61 2.60
N GLY A 128 0.15 24.25 3.72
CA GLY A 128 0.59 22.88 3.97
C GLY A 128 -0.57 21.89 4.01
N GLY A 129 -1.69 22.28 4.62
CA GLY A 129 -2.92 21.47 4.63
C GLY A 129 -3.48 21.21 3.23
N VAL A 130 -3.58 22.25 2.39
CA VAL A 130 -4.04 22.11 1.00
C VAL A 130 -3.09 21.20 0.20
N MET A 131 -1.78 21.41 0.31
CA MET A 131 -0.80 20.57 -0.37
C MET A 131 -0.91 19.10 0.05
N MET A 132 -1.08 18.83 1.36
CA MET A 132 -1.24 17.46 1.86
C MET A 132 -2.53 16.80 1.37
N VAL A 133 -3.64 17.54 1.30
CA VAL A 133 -4.90 17.02 0.76
C VAL A 133 -4.76 16.69 -0.71
N LEU A 134 -4.23 17.59 -1.52
CA LEU A 134 -4.01 17.37 -2.96
C LEU A 134 -3.09 16.16 -3.20
N SER A 135 -1.96 16.11 -2.50
CA SER A 135 -1.03 14.99 -2.57
C SER A 135 -1.69 13.66 -2.16
N GLY A 136 -2.48 13.68 -1.08
CA GLY A 136 -3.21 12.50 -0.62
C GLY A 136 -4.23 12.00 -1.64
N VAL A 137 -4.99 12.88 -2.27
CA VAL A 137 -5.97 12.52 -3.32
C VAL A 137 -5.27 11.93 -4.54
N LEU A 138 -4.19 12.54 -5.01
CA LEU A 138 -3.41 12.02 -6.14
C LEU A 138 -2.80 10.66 -5.83
N ASN A 139 -2.18 10.52 -4.66
CA ASN A 139 -1.58 9.27 -4.22
C ASN A 139 -2.64 8.15 -4.13
N MET A 140 -3.78 8.43 -3.50
CA MET A 140 -4.89 7.48 -3.40
C MET A 140 -5.39 7.03 -4.78
N GLY A 141 -5.51 7.96 -5.73
CA GLY A 141 -5.89 7.65 -7.12
C GLY A 141 -4.89 6.71 -7.82
N LEU A 142 -3.60 6.96 -7.65
CA LEU A 142 -2.53 6.12 -8.21
C LEU A 142 -2.56 4.70 -7.62
N PHE A 143 -2.63 4.57 -6.31
CA PHE A 143 -2.70 3.25 -5.64
C PHE A 143 -3.96 2.49 -6.02
N LEU A 144 -5.10 3.18 -6.11
CA LEU A 144 -6.36 2.58 -6.51
C LEU A 144 -6.31 2.04 -7.94
N LYS A 145 -5.74 2.82 -8.87
CA LYS A 145 -5.55 2.40 -10.26
C LYS A 145 -4.60 1.20 -10.37
N ALA A 146 -3.46 1.25 -9.69
CA ALA A 146 -2.51 0.16 -9.67
C ALA A 146 -3.13 -1.13 -9.08
N GLY A 147 -3.86 -1.01 -7.97
CA GLY A 147 -4.58 -2.14 -7.36
C GLY A 147 -5.65 -2.73 -8.27
N ALA A 148 -6.42 -1.90 -8.95
CA ALA A 148 -7.44 -2.36 -9.90
C ALA A 148 -6.81 -3.05 -11.12
N LEU A 149 -5.74 -2.49 -11.69
CA LEU A 149 -5.00 -3.12 -12.79
C LEU A 149 -4.44 -4.48 -12.39
N PHE A 150 -3.87 -4.58 -11.20
CA PHE A 150 -3.38 -5.85 -10.66
C PHE A 150 -4.51 -6.89 -10.54
N LEU A 151 -5.66 -6.49 -9.96
CA LEU A 151 -6.81 -7.39 -9.84
C LEU A 151 -7.30 -7.87 -11.21
N VAL A 152 -7.45 -6.97 -12.17
CA VAL A 152 -7.84 -7.34 -13.54
C VAL A 152 -6.85 -8.33 -14.14
N SER A 153 -5.55 -8.07 -14.00
CA SER A 153 -4.50 -8.94 -14.56
C SER A 153 -4.46 -10.32 -13.91
N VAL A 154 -4.60 -10.40 -12.59
CA VAL A 154 -4.51 -11.68 -11.85
C VAL A 154 -5.79 -12.49 -11.98
N THR A 155 -6.96 -11.86 -11.94
CA THR A 155 -8.24 -12.56 -12.00
C THR A 155 -8.71 -12.84 -13.42
N GLY A 156 -8.11 -12.19 -14.43
CA GLY A 156 -8.60 -12.24 -15.79
C GLY A 156 -10.00 -11.65 -15.97
N PHE A 157 -10.41 -10.76 -15.04
CA PHE A 157 -11.73 -10.15 -15.07
C PHE A 157 -11.94 -9.36 -16.35
N THR A 158 -12.97 -9.76 -17.10
CA THR A 158 -13.49 -9.04 -18.26
C THR A 158 -14.90 -8.58 -17.95
N GLU A 159 -15.17 -7.30 -18.24
CA GLU A 159 -16.54 -6.80 -18.10
C GLU A 159 -17.50 -7.54 -19.03
N PRO A 160 -18.76 -7.74 -18.60
CA PRO A 160 -19.81 -8.27 -19.46
C PRO A 160 -20.06 -7.32 -20.65
N GLU A 161 -20.14 -7.87 -21.86
CA GLU A 161 -20.34 -7.10 -23.10
C GLU A 161 -21.57 -6.18 -23.04
N TRP A 162 -22.66 -6.66 -22.42
CA TRP A 162 -23.87 -5.87 -22.25
C TRP A 162 -23.67 -4.59 -21.46
N LEU A 163 -22.74 -4.61 -20.48
CA LEU A 163 -22.44 -3.45 -19.64
C LEU A 163 -21.65 -2.41 -20.41
N GLN A 164 -20.63 -2.86 -21.15
CA GLN A 164 -19.84 -1.97 -22.01
C GLN A 164 -20.77 -1.34 -23.08
N GLN A 165 -21.62 -2.13 -23.72
CA GLN A 165 -22.55 -1.64 -24.72
C GLN A 165 -23.56 -0.64 -24.12
N PHE A 166 -24.11 -0.92 -22.95
CA PHE A 166 -25.00 0.02 -22.22
C PHE A 166 -24.31 1.36 -21.95
N MET A 167 -23.03 1.36 -21.56
CA MET A 167 -22.29 2.58 -21.28
C MET A 167 -21.96 3.37 -22.56
N VAL A 168 -21.68 2.69 -23.67
CA VAL A 168 -21.51 3.31 -24.99
C VAL A 168 -22.83 3.94 -25.44
N ASP A 169 -23.92 3.19 -25.40
CA ASP A 169 -25.22 3.64 -25.92
C ASP A 169 -25.85 4.77 -25.09
N THR A 170 -25.59 4.79 -23.75
CA THR A 170 -26.23 5.75 -22.84
C THR A 170 -25.36 6.99 -22.61
N PHE A 171 -24.04 6.83 -22.52
CA PHE A 171 -23.12 7.89 -22.10
C PHE A 171 -22.02 8.21 -23.11
N ASP A 172 -22.05 7.58 -24.29
CA ASP A 172 -20.99 7.70 -25.33
C ASP A 172 -19.60 7.37 -24.78
N TYR A 173 -19.53 6.37 -23.87
CA TYR A 173 -18.36 6.03 -23.09
C TYR A 173 -17.68 4.80 -23.66
N HIS A 174 -16.52 4.99 -24.33
CA HIS A 174 -15.79 3.95 -25.09
C HIS A 174 -14.62 3.30 -24.33
N GLU A 175 -14.27 3.80 -23.12
CA GLU A 175 -13.21 3.16 -22.36
C GLU A 175 -13.70 1.93 -21.59
N PRO A 176 -12.79 0.99 -21.23
CA PRO A 176 -13.14 -0.20 -20.46
C PRO A 176 -13.81 0.15 -19.12
N VAL A 177 -15.05 -0.28 -18.95
CA VAL A 177 -15.86 0.03 -17.76
C VAL A 177 -15.40 -0.82 -16.57
N GLY A 178 -14.93 -2.05 -16.81
CA GLY A 178 -14.57 -3.00 -15.78
C GLY A 178 -13.51 -2.48 -14.81
N LEU A 179 -12.46 -1.83 -15.32
CA LEU A 179 -11.43 -1.22 -14.49
C LEU A 179 -12.00 -0.16 -13.54
N LYS A 180 -12.89 0.71 -14.04
CA LYS A 180 -13.51 1.77 -13.23
C LYS A 180 -14.48 1.22 -12.20
N LEU A 181 -15.19 0.14 -12.52
CA LEU A 181 -16.04 -0.54 -11.55
C LEU A 181 -15.23 -1.12 -10.39
N ILE A 182 -14.13 -1.79 -10.68
CA ILE A 182 -13.24 -2.33 -9.66
C ILE A 182 -12.65 -1.19 -8.82
N MET A 183 -12.16 -0.12 -9.46
CA MET A 183 -11.65 1.06 -8.75
C MET A 183 -12.72 1.65 -7.82
N THR A 184 -13.93 1.82 -8.30
CA THR A 184 -15.04 2.39 -7.52
C THR A 184 -15.42 1.46 -6.38
N GLY A 185 -15.52 0.17 -6.62
CA GLY A 185 -15.80 -0.85 -5.60
C GLY A 185 -14.76 -0.86 -4.48
N LEU A 186 -13.47 -0.87 -4.84
CA LEU A 186 -12.37 -0.78 -3.87
C LEU A 186 -12.41 0.52 -3.08
N LEU A 187 -12.64 1.65 -3.76
CA LEU A 187 -12.75 2.96 -3.11
C LEU A 187 -13.88 2.98 -2.08
N LEU A 188 -15.07 2.54 -2.47
CA LEU A 188 -16.23 2.50 -1.58
C LEU A 188 -16.00 1.57 -0.38
N LEU A 189 -15.36 0.43 -0.60
CA LEU A 189 -15.04 -0.52 0.46
C LEU A 189 -14.06 0.09 1.47
N VAL A 190 -12.96 0.67 0.99
CA VAL A 190 -11.97 1.33 1.85
C VAL A 190 -12.58 2.51 2.59
N LEU A 191 -13.34 3.34 1.89
CA LEU A 191 -14.03 4.49 2.48
C LEU A 191 -14.99 4.05 3.59
N PHE A 192 -15.75 2.99 3.35
CA PHE A 192 -16.73 2.47 4.30
C PHE A 192 -16.08 2.07 5.64
N TYR A 193 -15.08 1.19 5.61
CA TYR A 193 -14.48 0.74 6.87
C TYR A 193 -13.62 1.83 7.55
N THR A 194 -12.99 2.73 6.76
CA THR A 194 -12.17 3.81 7.30
C THR A 194 -13.03 4.89 7.97
N VAL A 195 -14.14 5.28 7.34
CA VAL A 195 -15.07 6.26 7.91
C VAL A 195 -15.71 5.74 9.19
N LEU A 196 -16.07 4.45 9.23
CA LEU A 196 -16.69 3.85 10.42
C LEU A 196 -15.69 3.72 11.59
N GLY A 197 -14.50 3.20 11.34
CA GLY A 197 -13.56 2.83 12.41
C GLY A 197 -12.43 3.82 12.68
N GLY A 198 -12.23 4.82 11.81
CA GLY A 198 -11.15 5.80 11.92
C GLY A 198 -9.77 5.15 12.02
N MET A 199 -8.82 5.81 12.69
CA MET A 199 -7.43 5.34 12.85
C MET A 199 -7.33 3.98 13.54
N ILE A 200 -8.24 3.65 14.46
CA ILE A 200 -8.20 2.35 15.16
C ILE A 200 -8.46 1.20 14.18
N SER A 201 -9.42 1.37 13.28
CA SER A 201 -9.70 0.39 12.23
C SER A 201 -8.48 0.20 11.32
N VAL A 202 -7.88 1.29 10.86
CA VAL A 202 -6.70 1.27 9.99
C VAL A 202 -5.55 0.51 10.66
N VAL A 203 -5.22 0.85 11.90
CA VAL A 203 -4.13 0.18 12.64
C VAL A 203 -4.34 -1.33 12.80
N ILE A 204 -5.58 -1.77 13.01
CA ILE A 204 -5.87 -3.21 13.15
C ILE A 204 -5.81 -3.91 11.80
N THR A 205 -6.34 -3.29 10.74
CA THR A 205 -6.23 -3.86 9.39
C THR A 205 -4.79 -3.92 8.92
N ASP A 206 -3.97 -2.89 9.19
CA ASP A 206 -2.54 -2.88 8.88
C ASP A 206 -1.79 -4.00 9.63
N LEU A 207 -2.13 -4.26 10.89
CA LEU A 207 -1.56 -5.38 11.63
C LEU A 207 -1.86 -6.73 10.95
N ILE A 208 -3.10 -6.94 10.51
CA ILE A 208 -3.50 -8.15 9.79
C ILE A 208 -2.75 -8.24 8.46
N GLN A 209 -2.68 -7.14 7.73
CA GLN A 209 -1.92 -7.05 6.47
C GLN A 209 -0.44 -7.34 6.68
N PHE A 210 0.17 -6.75 7.69
CA PHE A 210 1.58 -6.99 8.04
C PHE A 210 1.88 -8.48 8.27
N VAL A 211 1.00 -9.17 9.01
CA VAL A 211 1.17 -10.60 9.27
C VAL A 211 0.99 -11.42 7.99
N ILE A 212 -0.07 -11.17 7.23
CA ILE A 212 -0.38 -11.94 6.01
C ILE A 212 0.68 -11.69 4.93
N LEU A 213 0.98 -10.42 4.62
CA LEU A 213 1.96 -10.05 3.61
C LEU A 213 3.37 -10.49 3.99
N GLY A 214 3.79 -10.24 5.23
CA GLY A 214 5.12 -10.61 5.70
C GLY A 214 5.33 -12.12 5.65
N THR A 215 4.36 -12.90 6.13
CA THR A 215 4.43 -14.36 6.05
C THR A 215 4.40 -14.85 4.61
N GLY A 216 3.52 -14.30 3.77
CA GLY A 216 3.42 -14.64 2.35
C GLY A 216 4.73 -14.34 1.59
N MET A 217 5.32 -13.18 1.80
CA MET A 217 6.60 -12.82 1.17
C MET A 217 7.73 -13.77 1.59
N VAL A 218 7.81 -14.13 2.87
CA VAL A 218 8.82 -15.09 3.35
C VAL A 218 8.62 -16.46 2.69
N ILE A 219 7.37 -16.96 2.65
CA ILE A 219 7.06 -18.27 2.04
C ILE A 219 7.43 -18.26 0.56
N VAL A 220 7.01 -17.23 -0.20
CA VAL A 220 7.32 -17.12 -1.64
C VAL A 220 8.82 -17.02 -1.87
N THR A 221 9.52 -16.21 -1.08
CA THR A 221 10.98 -16.07 -1.20
C THR A 221 11.70 -17.40 -0.95
N LEU A 222 11.30 -18.13 0.10
CA LEU A 222 11.89 -19.43 0.41
C LEU A 222 11.57 -20.49 -0.66
N PHE A 223 10.35 -20.47 -1.19
CA PHE A 223 9.95 -21.37 -2.27
C PHE A 223 10.78 -21.10 -3.53
N VAL A 224 10.85 -19.84 -3.98
CA VAL A 224 11.63 -19.45 -5.17
C VAL A 224 13.12 -19.74 -4.97
N ALA A 225 13.67 -19.45 -3.79
CA ALA A 225 15.06 -19.76 -3.49
C ALA A 225 15.33 -21.26 -3.49
N GLY A 226 14.36 -22.09 -3.07
CA GLY A 226 14.44 -23.54 -3.14
C GLY A 226 14.41 -24.10 -4.57
N GLU A 227 13.57 -23.52 -5.43
CA GLU A 227 13.46 -23.91 -6.85
C GLU A 227 14.69 -23.53 -7.68
N ILE A 228 15.20 -22.30 -7.49
CA ILE A 228 16.37 -21.80 -8.24
C ILE A 228 17.66 -22.45 -7.75
N GLY A 229 17.76 -22.76 -6.46
CA GLY A 229 18.97 -23.25 -5.82
C GLY A 229 20.11 -22.22 -5.79
N ILE A 230 21.20 -22.57 -5.10
CA ILE A 230 22.40 -21.72 -4.97
C ILE A 230 23.11 -21.55 -6.33
N ASP A 231 23.10 -22.61 -7.13
CA ASP A 231 23.77 -22.64 -8.45
C ASP A 231 23.09 -21.72 -9.44
N GLY A 232 21.73 -21.75 -9.53
CA GLY A 232 20.97 -20.84 -10.38
C GLY A 232 21.09 -19.39 -9.95
N PHE A 233 21.14 -19.12 -8.63
CA PHE A 233 21.41 -17.77 -8.14
C PHE A 233 22.83 -17.29 -8.53
N SER A 234 23.84 -18.16 -8.41
CA SER A 234 25.21 -17.84 -8.80
C SER A 234 25.36 -17.62 -10.31
N GLU A 235 24.60 -18.36 -11.13
CA GLU A 235 24.60 -18.20 -12.59
C GLU A 235 24.03 -16.83 -12.98
N VAL A 236 22.89 -16.43 -12.43
CA VAL A 236 22.31 -15.09 -12.65
C VAL A 236 23.31 -13.99 -12.25
N VAL A 237 23.98 -14.14 -11.11
CA VAL A 237 24.97 -13.19 -10.63
C VAL A 237 26.21 -13.12 -11.54
N THR A 238 26.67 -14.24 -12.09
CA THR A 238 27.88 -14.28 -12.94
C THR A 238 27.62 -13.85 -14.38
N VAL A 239 26.48 -14.19 -14.95
CA VAL A 239 26.11 -13.75 -16.32
C VAL A 239 25.92 -12.24 -16.38
N GLN A 240 25.55 -11.62 -15.27
CA GLN A 240 25.30 -10.19 -15.18
C GLN A 240 26.51 -9.35 -14.81
N ASN A 241 27.67 -9.93 -14.49
CA ASN A 241 28.89 -9.19 -14.20
C ASN A 241 29.39 -8.30 -15.36
N GLY A 242 28.90 -8.52 -16.59
CA GLY A 242 29.14 -7.61 -17.73
C GLY A 242 28.42 -6.27 -17.62
N TYR A 243 27.38 -6.14 -16.79
CA TYR A 243 26.60 -4.90 -16.59
C TYR A 243 27.09 -4.05 -15.40
N PHE A 244 27.97 -4.60 -14.57
CA PHE A 244 28.52 -3.93 -13.38
C PHE A 244 29.96 -3.52 -13.51
N ASP A 245 30.50 -3.47 -14.72
CA ASP A 245 31.81 -2.89 -14.93
C ASP A 245 31.70 -1.35 -14.88
N PRO A 246 32.10 -0.69 -13.79
CA PRO A 246 32.09 0.76 -13.69
C PRO A 246 33.02 1.46 -14.64
N THR A 247 33.75 0.67 -15.48
CA THR A 247 34.73 1.16 -16.46
C THR A 247 34.28 0.97 -17.91
N SER A 248 33.06 0.40 -18.17
CA SER A 248 32.48 0.24 -19.50
C SER A 248 31.56 1.39 -19.89
#